data_c9a0c24703491bb839cdd59b6d843463
#
_entry.id   c9a0c24703491bb839cdd59b6d843463
#
_cell.length_a   1.000
_cell.length_b   1.000
_cell.length_c   1.000
_cell.angle_alpha   90.00
_cell.angle_beta   90.00
_cell.angle_gamma   90.00
#
_symmetry.space_group_name_H-M   'P 1'
#
loop_
_entity.id
_entity.type
_entity.pdbx_description
1 polymer ?
#
loop_
_entity_poly.entity_id
_entity_poly.type
_entity_poly.pdbx_seq_one_letter_code
_entity_poly.pdbx_strand_id
1 'polypeptide(L)'
;MKRRQFLKNLPSTAAGLAAAAGGLAGCAGRDRSRPNFIVLLLDDLGWDDLSCHGNPHLRTPNIDALAADSVQFSQFAVNPVCAPTRATFLTGRHFLRTGVSHVHGGKDFIHPDETLLSEPFQRAGYATGMWGKWHSGHSDGYYPWQRGFDEAYMARLYRHERSTGLLNGEPVEHEAAADRVIVDYAIDFTRRNRGRPFFAYLPFLTPHTPLAADPETAARIRGRGISENLATLYAMIERADEQIGRLLRELEILDLARNTVVLFFSDNGPAVSNGILSDSDRRRRYLSGLKGHKGNLWENGIKSPLFVRWPGRYSPAAVERFCDAADLFPTLLDIAGIIPSPDGAKLDGRSIKLYLEGETGSLPPKTSFNYANPGWPPTDKPWTPEGVHDEYRPLTPKQVREMQRRSQILSVRRGNYKLLQNPGEVNEGAELCNGYALFDLSKDPRERENLFHEKPELAAELVCDLEKWFEGIKAEKHAFHMPIFRIGNGESRILAKGPKRVSAGLECTFNRIRNWRQGDFAEYHIDVRQAGRYRVTLLKSGRNTGARVRVSAMDSRTEGELPAASQVRLGDLDLGRGTGTLRIAVERSQGIAMDSLEEIRLARMAL
;
A
#
# COMPACT_ATOMS: atom_id res chain seq x y z
N MET A 1 20.47 -18.46 20.76
CA MET A 1 21.91 -18.08 20.73
C MET A 1 22.06 -16.66 21.30
N LYS A 2 23.10 -16.43 22.06
CA LYS A 2 23.21 -15.40 23.08
C LYS A 2 23.26 -13.97 22.54
N ARG A 3 22.39 -13.08 23.08
CA ARG A 3 22.20 -11.63 22.80
C ARG A 3 23.46 -10.72 22.92
N ARG A 4 24.65 -11.26 23.16
CA ARG A 4 25.87 -10.51 23.51
C ARG A 4 26.95 -10.43 22.43
N GLN A 5 26.77 -10.96 21.23
CA GLN A 5 27.84 -11.06 20.21
C GLN A 5 27.72 -10.08 19.02
N PHE A 6 26.64 -9.27 18.96
CA PHE A 6 26.38 -8.42 17.78
C PHE A 6 26.96 -6.98 17.87
N LEU A 7 27.62 -6.62 18.98
CA LEU A 7 28.13 -5.24 19.19
C LEU A 7 29.67 -5.11 19.09
N LYS A 8 30.39 -6.04 18.48
CA LYS A 8 31.86 -6.05 18.50
C LYS A 8 32.59 -5.94 17.16
N ASN A 9 31.97 -5.59 16.05
CA ASN A 9 32.71 -5.43 14.79
C ASN A 9 32.33 -4.11 14.08
N LEU A 10 32.90 -3.00 14.57
CA LEU A 10 33.10 -1.77 13.78
C LEU A 10 34.59 -1.44 13.85
N PRO A 11 35.28 -1.20 12.71
CA PRO A 11 36.69 -0.82 12.72
C PRO A 11 36.87 0.62 13.20
N SER A 12 37.71 0.77 14.22
CA SER A 12 38.22 2.03 14.71
C SER A 12 39.38 2.51 13.83
N THR A 13 39.26 3.66 13.20
CA THR A 13 40.42 4.45 12.77
C THR A 13 40.46 5.73 13.59
N ALA A 14 41.43 5.77 14.50
CA ALA A 14 41.81 6.93 15.25
C ALA A 14 42.91 7.69 14.50
N ALA A 15 42.77 9.01 14.38
CA ALA A 15 43.91 9.93 14.38
C ALA A 15 43.41 11.30 14.87
N GLY A 16 44.00 11.74 15.94
CA GLY A 16 43.74 12.82 16.78
C GLY A 16 44.19 14.18 16.28
N LEU A 17 43.63 15.19 16.97
CA LEU A 17 44.39 16.37 17.46
C LEU A 17 43.52 17.08 18.51
N ALA A 18 44.11 17.23 19.66
CA ALA A 18 43.55 17.91 20.80
C ALA A 18 43.56 19.46 20.63
N ALA A 19 42.44 20.09 20.99
CA ALA A 19 42.47 21.46 21.51
C ALA A 19 41.41 21.60 22.60
N ALA A 20 41.85 21.88 23.79
CA ALA A 20 41.03 22.09 24.98
C ALA A 20 40.30 23.44 24.88
N ALA A 21 38.98 23.43 25.05
CA ALA A 21 38.23 24.56 25.53
C ALA A 21 37.08 24.04 26.40
N GLY A 22 37.04 24.53 27.62
CA GLY A 22 36.25 24.03 28.72
C GLY A 22 34.74 24.08 28.55
N GLY A 23 34.19 23.15 29.22
CA GLY A 23 32.91 23.00 29.83
C GLY A 23 31.72 23.86 29.42
N LEU A 24 30.74 23.17 28.92
CA LEU A 24 29.32 23.25 29.30
C LEU A 24 28.67 22.05 28.67
N ALA A 25 28.55 20.95 29.40
CA ALA A 25 27.59 19.90 29.08
C ALA A 25 26.19 20.52 29.23
N GLY A 26 25.80 21.30 28.23
CA GLY A 26 24.44 21.71 28.03
C GLY A 26 23.63 20.45 27.78
N CYS A 27 22.69 20.13 28.66
CA CYS A 27 21.54 19.33 28.32
C CYS A 27 21.02 19.88 27.00
N ALA A 28 21.21 19.14 25.89
CA ALA A 28 20.56 19.45 24.63
C ALA A 28 19.07 19.40 24.94
N GLY A 29 18.46 20.56 25.17
CA GLY A 29 17.04 20.71 25.41
C GLY A 29 16.35 20.04 24.23
N ARG A 30 15.44 19.13 24.53
CA ARG A 30 14.58 18.55 23.51
C ARG A 30 14.04 19.68 22.64
N ASP A 31 14.27 19.65 21.32
CA ASP A 31 13.58 20.54 20.40
C ASP A 31 12.10 20.11 20.34
N ARG A 32 11.33 20.58 21.32
CA ARG A 32 9.89 20.34 21.45
C ARG A 32 9.07 21.21 20.50
N SER A 33 9.72 22.03 19.68
CA SER A 33 9.05 22.88 18.70
C SER A 33 8.47 22.07 17.52
N ARG A 34 9.02 20.89 17.25
CA ARG A 34 8.63 20.01 16.14
C ARG A 34 8.01 18.71 16.65
N PRO A 35 6.74 18.40 16.28
CA PRO A 35 6.07 17.19 16.76
C PRO A 35 6.65 15.92 16.13
N ASN A 36 6.54 14.81 16.85
CA ASN A 36 6.71 13.47 16.30
C ASN A 36 5.43 13.05 15.58
N PHE A 37 5.55 12.09 14.68
CA PHE A 37 4.42 11.51 13.97
C PHE A 37 4.45 9.99 14.04
N ILE A 38 3.30 9.39 14.36
CA ILE A 38 3.05 7.96 14.29
C ILE A 38 1.81 7.74 13.44
N VAL A 39 1.94 6.93 12.41
CA VAL A 39 0.83 6.54 11.53
C VAL A 39 0.55 5.05 11.70
N LEU A 40 -0.62 4.72 12.21
CA LEU A 40 -1.13 3.37 12.42
C LEU A 40 -2.11 3.06 11.28
N LEU A 41 -1.71 2.22 10.35
CA LEU A 41 -2.54 1.83 9.20
C LEU A 41 -2.87 0.34 9.27
N LEU A 42 -4.16 0.00 9.42
CA LEU A 42 -4.62 -1.38 9.41
C LEU A 42 -4.98 -1.82 7.98
N ASP A 43 -4.98 -3.13 7.76
CA ASP A 43 -5.18 -3.77 6.46
C ASP A 43 -6.51 -4.54 6.45
N ASP A 44 -7.48 -4.11 5.66
CA ASP A 44 -8.83 -4.70 5.57
C ASP A 44 -9.73 -4.50 6.80
N LEU A 45 -9.46 -3.50 7.64
CA LEU A 45 -10.31 -3.15 8.78
C LEU A 45 -11.55 -2.38 8.29
N GLY A 46 -12.75 -2.92 8.52
CA GLY A 46 -14.00 -2.24 8.21
C GLY A 46 -14.36 -1.16 9.24
N TRP A 47 -15.26 -0.25 8.83
CA TRP A 47 -15.83 0.75 9.74
C TRP A 47 -16.43 0.11 11.00
N ASP A 48 -17.16 -0.99 10.81
CA ASP A 48 -17.86 -1.71 11.89
C ASP A 48 -16.96 -2.65 12.71
N ASP A 49 -15.67 -2.73 12.42
CA ASP A 49 -14.74 -3.66 13.07
C ASP A 49 -14.10 -3.06 14.35
N LEU A 50 -14.74 -2.05 14.96
CA LEU A 50 -14.28 -1.39 16.19
C LEU A 50 -15.39 -1.35 17.23
N SER A 51 -15.06 -1.56 18.52
CA SER A 51 -16.05 -1.46 19.61
C SER A 51 -16.56 -0.03 19.80
N CYS A 52 -15.75 1.01 19.56
CA CYS A 52 -16.21 2.41 19.58
C CYS A 52 -17.21 2.76 18.46
N HIS A 53 -17.30 1.94 17.41
CA HIS A 53 -18.33 2.07 16.37
C HIS A 53 -19.54 1.15 16.61
N GLY A 54 -19.64 0.55 17.80
CA GLY A 54 -20.82 -0.20 18.25
C GLY A 54 -20.75 -1.70 17.99
N ASN A 55 -19.61 -2.28 17.62
CA ASN A 55 -19.48 -3.72 17.45
C ASN A 55 -19.48 -4.44 18.82
N PRO A 56 -20.48 -5.30 19.12
CA PRO A 56 -20.57 -5.98 20.40
C PRO A 56 -19.73 -7.26 20.48
N HIS A 57 -19.17 -7.72 19.37
CA HIS A 57 -18.54 -9.03 19.27
C HIS A 57 -17.03 -9.02 19.54
N LEU A 58 -16.37 -7.86 19.44
CA LEU A 58 -14.94 -7.70 19.75
C LEU A 58 -14.72 -6.58 20.77
N ARG A 59 -13.49 -6.47 21.27
CA ARG A 59 -13.08 -5.45 22.22
C ARG A 59 -11.79 -4.78 21.74
N THR A 60 -11.85 -3.46 21.53
CA THR A 60 -10.72 -2.65 21.11
C THR A 60 -10.45 -1.49 22.08
N PRO A 61 -10.23 -1.78 23.39
CA PRO A 61 -10.20 -0.74 24.42
C PRO A 61 -9.09 0.29 24.22
N ASN A 62 -7.96 -0.07 23.61
CA ASN A 62 -6.86 0.85 23.36
C ASN A 62 -7.14 1.76 22.15
N ILE A 63 -7.74 1.21 21.08
CA ILE A 63 -8.20 1.99 19.93
C ILE A 63 -9.38 2.87 20.32
N ASP A 64 -10.31 2.38 21.18
CA ASP A 64 -11.44 3.16 21.69
C ASP A 64 -10.95 4.35 22.53
N ALA A 65 -9.94 4.16 23.39
CA ALA A 65 -9.33 5.23 24.14
C ALA A 65 -8.60 6.23 23.21
N LEU A 66 -7.88 5.74 22.19
CA LEU A 66 -7.27 6.59 21.18
C LEU A 66 -8.33 7.43 20.45
N ALA A 67 -9.45 6.82 20.05
CA ALA A 67 -10.55 7.51 19.39
C ALA A 67 -11.16 8.59 20.31
N ALA A 68 -11.41 8.26 21.57
CA ALA A 68 -11.99 9.19 22.56
C ALA A 68 -11.10 10.43 22.78
N ASP A 69 -9.76 10.28 22.66
CA ASP A 69 -8.78 11.36 22.78
C ASP A 69 -8.43 12.05 21.45
N SER A 70 -9.16 11.75 20.37
CA SER A 70 -8.84 12.21 19.00
C SER A 70 -9.87 13.17 18.42
N VAL A 71 -9.44 13.93 17.41
CA VAL A 71 -10.36 14.46 16.39
C VAL A 71 -10.74 13.30 15.49
N GLN A 72 -12.04 12.96 15.44
CA GLN A 72 -12.61 11.83 14.70
C GLN A 72 -13.32 12.32 13.44
N PHE A 73 -13.03 11.71 12.29
CA PHE A 73 -13.66 12.05 11.02
C PHE A 73 -14.71 11.00 10.64
N SER A 74 -15.99 11.39 10.62
CA SER A 74 -17.09 10.51 10.23
C SER A 74 -17.21 10.30 8.72
N GLN A 75 -16.56 11.16 7.91
CA GLN A 75 -16.65 11.21 6.46
C GLN A 75 -15.27 11.11 5.79
N PHE A 76 -14.44 10.15 6.24
CA PHE A 76 -13.12 9.90 5.64
C PHE A 76 -13.19 8.74 4.65
N ALA A 77 -12.68 8.99 3.43
CA ALA A 77 -12.63 7.98 2.37
C ALA A 77 -11.19 7.56 2.04
N VAL A 78 -11.06 6.28 1.71
CA VAL A 78 -9.86 5.67 1.17
C VAL A 78 -10.13 5.09 -0.22
N ASN A 79 -9.17 4.41 -0.83
CA ASN A 79 -9.40 3.72 -2.09
C ASN A 79 -9.95 2.29 -1.83
N PRO A 80 -10.55 1.64 -2.85
CA PRO A 80 -11.25 0.37 -2.62
C PRO A 80 -10.34 -0.80 -2.29
N VAL A 81 -9.02 -0.68 -2.47
CA VAL A 81 -8.03 -1.72 -2.19
C VAL A 81 -6.70 -1.14 -1.70
N CYS A 82 -5.90 -1.99 -1.05
CA CYS A 82 -4.75 -1.60 -0.22
C CYS A 82 -3.62 -0.83 -0.95
N ALA A 83 -3.04 -1.34 -2.04
CA ALA A 83 -1.93 -0.64 -2.72
C ALA A 83 -2.33 0.75 -3.25
N PRO A 84 -3.50 0.95 -3.88
CA PRO A 84 -4.07 2.26 -4.21
C PRO A 84 -4.10 3.24 -3.04
N THR A 85 -4.65 2.86 -1.88
CA THR A 85 -4.70 3.76 -0.72
C THR A 85 -3.32 4.10 -0.19
N ARG A 86 -2.44 3.10 -0.09
CA ARG A 86 -1.06 3.32 0.36
C ARG A 86 -0.31 4.27 -0.57
N ALA A 87 -0.48 4.12 -1.89
CA ALA A 87 0.08 5.05 -2.88
C ALA A 87 -0.50 6.46 -2.72
N THR A 88 -1.83 6.59 -2.59
CA THR A 88 -2.50 7.88 -2.40
C THR A 88 -2.05 8.58 -1.13
N PHE A 89 -1.98 7.87 0.01
CA PHE A 89 -1.49 8.38 1.29
C PHE A 89 -0.02 8.82 1.21
N LEU A 90 0.84 7.95 0.65
CA LEU A 90 2.29 8.20 0.62
C LEU A 90 2.69 9.30 -0.35
N THR A 91 1.87 9.65 -1.35
CA THR A 91 2.20 10.65 -2.37
C THR A 91 1.34 11.91 -2.33
N GLY A 92 0.18 11.88 -1.64
CA GLY A 92 -0.81 12.95 -1.70
C GLY A 92 -1.49 13.09 -3.07
N ARG A 93 -1.32 12.09 -3.95
CA ARG A 93 -1.87 12.03 -5.31
C ARG A 93 -2.77 10.83 -5.51
N HIS A 94 -3.74 10.93 -6.38
CA HIS A 94 -4.55 9.77 -6.75
C HIS A 94 -3.65 8.65 -7.30
N PHE A 95 -3.81 7.44 -6.81
CA PHE A 95 -2.93 6.31 -7.11
C PHE A 95 -2.69 6.05 -8.61
N LEU A 96 -3.69 6.26 -9.48
CA LEU A 96 -3.52 6.10 -10.93
C LEU A 96 -2.46 7.04 -11.52
N ARG A 97 -2.19 8.18 -10.88
CA ARG A 97 -1.13 9.11 -11.32
C ARG A 97 0.28 8.62 -10.97
N THR A 98 0.39 7.68 -10.03
CA THR A 98 1.64 7.28 -9.39
C THR A 98 2.25 6.00 -9.98
N GLY A 99 1.60 5.37 -10.97
CA GLY A 99 1.97 4.07 -11.52
C GLY A 99 1.18 2.91 -10.91
N VAL A 100 0.55 3.13 -9.75
CA VAL A 100 -0.29 2.11 -9.11
C VAL A 100 -1.66 2.09 -9.79
N SER A 101 -2.12 0.90 -10.17
CA SER A 101 -3.46 0.72 -10.76
C SER A 101 -4.18 -0.52 -10.23
N HIS A 102 -3.47 -1.35 -9.45
CA HIS A 102 -4.00 -2.57 -8.84
C HIS A 102 -3.12 -3.02 -7.66
N VAL A 103 -3.46 -4.15 -7.03
CA VAL A 103 -2.74 -4.69 -5.85
C VAL A 103 -1.64 -5.69 -6.20
N HIS A 104 -1.57 -6.17 -7.45
CA HIS A 104 -0.63 -7.22 -7.88
C HIS A 104 -0.26 -7.09 -9.36
N GLY A 105 0.49 -8.07 -9.89
CA GLY A 105 0.81 -8.13 -11.31
C GLY A 105 1.74 -6.99 -11.78
N GLY A 106 2.56 -6.43 -10.90
CA GLY A 106 3.41 -5.28 -11.21
C GLY A 106 2.69 -3.93 -11.22
N LYS A 107 1.38 -3.91 -10.92
CA LYS A 107 0.53 -2.71 -10.89
C LYS A 107 0.45 -2.08 -9.47
N ASP A 108 1.28 -2.56 -8.55
CA ASP A 108 1.43 -2.16 -7.15
C ASP A 108 2.74 -1.40 -6.89
N PHE A 109 3.34 -0.79 -7.91
CA PHE A 109 4.61 -0.08 -7.83
C PHE A 109 4.41 1.42 -7.94
N ILE A 110 4.75 2.18 -6.89
CA ILE A 110 4.79 3.65 -6.96
C ILE A 110 6.02 4.07 -7.77
N HIS A 111 5.81 4.78 -8.87
CA HIS A 111 6.90 5.17 -9.76
C HIS A 111 8.01 5.90 -8.99
N PRO A 112 9.31 5.65 -9.31
CA PRO A 112 10.43 6.23 -8.55
C PRO A 112 10.55 7.76 -8.63
N ASP A 113 9.89 8.41 -9.59
CA ASP A 113 9.83 9.86 -9.73
C ASP A 113 8.83 10.51 -8.74
N GLU A 114 7.91 9.71 -8.16
CA GLU A 114 6.97 10.23 -7.19
C GLU A 114 7.69 10.52 -5.86
N THR A 115 7.35 11.63 -5.22
CA THR A 115 7.84 11.94 -3.88
C THR A 115 6.99 11.24 -2.83
N LEU A 116 7.59 10.41 -1.99
CA LEU A 116 6.90 9.78 -0.87
C LEU A 116 6.97 10.64 0.39
N LEU A 117 5.96 10.56 1.23
CA LEU A 117 5.84 11.33 2.48
C LEU A 117 7.08 11.22 3.39
N SER A 118 7.72 10.08 3.43
CA SER A 118 8.98 9.84 4.15
C SER A 118 10.12 10.77 3.70
N GLU A 119 10.21 11.07 2.40
CA GLU A 119 11.33 11.81 1.82
C GLU A 119 11.39 13.28 2.28
N PRO A 120 10.30 14.10 2.28
CA PRO A 120 10.33 15.43 2.85
C PRO A 120 10.57 15.43 4.37
N PHE A 121 10.04 14.45 5.11
CA PHE A 121 10.36 14.31 6.53
C PHE A 121 11.85 14.04 6.75
N GLN A 122 12.44 13.10 6.00
CA GLN A 122 13.88 12.79 6.10
C GLN A 122 14.72 14.02 5.76
N ARG A 123 14.42 14.72 4.63
CA ARG A 123 15.12 15.97 4.25
C ARG A 123 15.00 17.06 5.30
N ALA A 124 13.90 17.10 6.02
CA ALA A 124 13.69 18.04 7.12
C ALA A 124 14.37 17.61 8.43
N GLY A 125 15.16 16.52 8.45
CA GLY A 125 15.94 16.05 9.62
C GLY A 125 15.14 15.24 10.64
N TYR A 126 13.94 14.74 10.28
CA TYR A 126 13.28 13.74 11.10
C TYR A 126 13.98 12.39 10.99
N ALA A 127 14.03 11.65 12.08
CA ALA A 127 14.29 10.22 12.01
C ALA A 127 13.07 9.55 11.37
N THR A 128 13.27 8.70 10.36
CA THR A 128 12.17 8.09 9.62
C THR A 128 12.21 6.58 9.74
N GLY A 129 11.08 5.97 10.11
CA GLY A 129 10.98 4.52 10.27
C GLY A 129 9.68 3.95 9.70
N MET A 130 9.75 2.70 9.17
CA MET A 130 8.61 1.97 8.65
C MET A 130 8.70 0.50 9.02
N TRP A 131 7.65 -0.07 9.63
CA TRP A 131 7.62 -1.49 9.98
C TRP A 131 6.26 -2.09 9.65
N GLY A 132 6.23 -3.10 8.75
CA GLY A 132 5.03 -3.82 8.36
C GLY A 132 4.85 -3.99 6.85
N LYS A 133 3.61 -3.90 6.38
CA LYS A 133 3.20 -4.08 4.98
C LYS A 133 3.62 -2.89 4.12
N TRP A 134 4.53 -3.10 3.19
CA TRP A 134 4.94 -2.04 2.25
C TRP A 134 3.95 -1.88 1.09
N HIS A 135 3.79 -2.88 0.26
CA HIS A 135 2.88 -2.95 -0.88
C HIS A 135 2.97 -1.78 -1.87
N SER A 136 4.18 -1.28 -2.12
CA SER A 136 4.45 -0.14 -3.02
C SER A 136 5.64 -0.40 -3.94
N GLY A 137 5.83 -1.68 -4.29
CA GLY A 137 6.95 -2.18 -5.08
C GLY A 137 8.00 -2.90 -4.22
N HIS A 138 8.64 -3.91 -4.80
CA HIS A 138 9.65 -4.74 -4.13
C HIS A 138 10.79 -5.14 -5.07
N SER A 139 11.35 -4.12 -5.71
CA SER A 139 12.55 -4.19 -6.55
C SER A 139 13.44 -3.00 -6.23
N ASP A 140 14.66 -3.00 -6.76
CA ASP A 140 15.62 -1.92 -6.53
C ASP A 140 15.05 -0.56 -6.96
N GLY A 141 15.20 0.45 -6.11
CA GLY A 141 14.61 1.78 -6.26
C GLY A 141 13.17 1.92 -5.74
N TYR A 142 12.54 0.82 -5.26
CA TYR A 142 11.18 0.83 -4.71
C TYR A 142 11.12 0.45 -3.22
N TYR A 143 12.19 -0.10 -2.67
CA TYR A 143 12.22 -0.54 -1.26
C TYR A 143 12.08 0.65 -0.29
N PRO A 144 11.42 0.51 0.86
CA PRO A 144 11.18 1.62 1.77
C PRO A 144 12.48 2.30 2.25
N TRP A 145 13.55 1.54 2.50
CA TRP A 145 14.88 2.09 2.86
C TRP A 145 15.58 2.85 1.71
N GLN A 146 15.05 2.78 0.48
CA GLN A 146 15.51 3.57 -0.67
C GLN A 146 14.58 4.75 -0.95
N ARG A 147 13.49 4.87 -0.20
CA ARG A 147 12.41 5.82 -0.39
C ARG A 147 12.16 6.65 0.89
N GLY A 148 13.23 7.11 1.51
CA GLY A 148 13.20 8.09 2.59
C GLY A 148 12.91 7.54 3.97
N PHE A 149 12.98 6.21 4.20
CA PHE A 149 12.99 5.63 5.53
C PHE A 149 14.41 5.24 5.93
N ASP A 150 14.90 5.77 7.05
CA ASP A 150 16.23 5.46 7.59
C ASP A 150 16.30 4.02 8.10
N GLU A 151 15.18 3.51 8.61
CA GLU A 151 15.02 2.13 9.07
C GLU A 151 13.69 1.58 8.59
N ALA A 152 13.71 0.38 7.99
CA ALA A 152 12.48 -0.25 7.55
C ALA A 152 12.52 -1.77 7.71
N TYR A 153 11.48 -2.33 8.35
CA TYR A 153 11.15 -3.75 8.32
C TYR A 153 9.98 -3.96 7.35
N MET A 154 10.30 -4.44 6.17
CA MET A 154 9.30 -4.82 5.17
C MET A 154 8.84 -6.26 5.46
N ALA A 155 7.71 -6.40 6.16
CA ALA A 155 7.14 -7.68 6.49
C ALA A 155 6.68 -8.43 5.23
N ARG A 156 6.86 -9.75 5.22
CA ARG A 156 6.35 -10.61 4.15
C ARG A 156 4.82 -10.62 4.19
N LEU A 157 4.20 -10.30 3.07
CA LEU A 157 2.75 -10.31 2.92
C LEU A 157 2.15 -11.68 3.28
N TYR A 158 0.98 -11.67 3.91
CA TYR A 158 0.22 -12.87 4.29
C TYR A 158 0.88 -13.76 5.36
N ARG A 159 1.92 -13.25 6.05
CA ARG A 159 2.62 -13.97 7.11
C ARG A 159 2.36 -13.33 8.47
N HIS A 160 1.23 -13.71 9.10
CA HIS A 160 0.79 -13.14 10.40
C HIS A 160 1.51 -13.75 11.61
N GLU A 161 1.78 -15.05 11.56
CA GLU A 161 2.50 -15.77 12.62
C GLU A 161 3.95 -16.02 12.21
N ARG A 162 4.85 -16.05 13.19
CA ARG A 162 6.29 -16.22 12.95
C ARG A 162 6.77 -15.29 11.84
N SER A 163 6.67 -13.99 12.12
CA SER A 163 6.86 -12.92 11.14
C SER A 163 8.22 -13.02 10.45
N THR A 164 8.23 -12.95 9.13
CA THR A 164 9.46 -12.91 8.33
C THR A 164 9.45 -11.69 7.42
N GLY A 165 10.60 -11.20 7.00
CA GLY A 165 10.69 -10.03 6.14
C GLY A 165 12.13 -9.61 5.83
N LEU A 166 12.26 -8.35 5.40
CA LEU A 166 13.54 -7.71 5.17
C LEU A 166 13.71 -6.51 6.10
N LEU A 167 14.76 -6.49 6.89
CA LEU A 167 15.17 -5.32 7.68
C LEU A 167 16.29 -4.60 6.92
N ASN A 168 15.97 -3.43 6.34
CA ASN A 168 16.89 -2.67 5.48
C ASN A 168 17.57 -3.50 4.37
N GLY A 169 16.84 -4.49 3.83
CA GLY A 169 17.31 -5.38 2.77
C GLY A 169 17.81 -6.74 3.24
N GLU A 170 18.16 -6.89 4.53
CA GLU A 170 18.64 -8.16 5.09
C GLU A 170 17.46 -9.04 5.54
N PRO A 171 17.43 -10.33 5.18
CA PRO A 171 16.40 -11.27 5.62
C PRO A 171 16.42 -11.45 7.13
N VAL A 172 15.24 -11.36 7.74
CA VAL A 172 15.05 -11.62 9.18
C VAL A 172 13.83 -12.49 9.44
N GLU A 173 13.90 -13.30 10.49
CA GLU A 173 12.83 -14.18 10.95
C GLU A 173 12.59 -13.97 12.45
N HIS A 174 11.33 -14.01 12.85
CA HIS A 174 10.87 -13.82 14.22
C HIS A 174 9.92 -14.95 14.63
N GLU A 175 9.99 -15.41 15.86
CA GLU A 175 9.03 -16.38 16.41
C GLU A 175 7.68 -15.73 16.76
N ALA A 176 7.66 -14.40 16.95
CA ALA A 176 6.46 -13.65 17.30
C ALA A 176 5.56 -13.36 16.09
N ALA A 177 4.28 -13.08 16.37
CA ALA A 177 3.32 -12.60 15.39
C ALA A 177 3.72 -11.21 14.82
N ALA A 178 3.31 -10.94 13.58
CA ALA A 178 3.70 -9.74 12.84
C ALA A 178 3.34 -8.44 13.59
N ASP A 179 2.14 -8.35 14.16
CA ASP A 179 1.69 -7.15 14.88
C ASP A 179 2.62 -6.81 16.06
N ARG A 180 3.07 -7.84 16.78
CA ARG A 180 4.03 -7.68 17.89
C ARG A 180 5.40 -7.22 17.38
N VAL A 181 5.91 -7.84 16.31
CA VAL A 181 7.21 -7.50 15.71
C VAL A 181 7.23 -6.05 15.21
N ILE A 182 6.14 -5.63 14.53
CA ILE A 182 5.97 -4.25 14.04
C ILE A 182 6.09 -3.25 15.20
N VAL A 183 5.37 -3.51 16.29
CA VAL A 183 5.36 -2.61 17.45
C VAL A 183 6.67 -2.69 18.24
N ASP A 184 7.30 -3.85 18.38
CA ASP A 184 8.60 -3.99 19.04
C ASP A 184 9.68 -3.14 18.34
N TYR A 185 9.74 -3.16 17.00
CA TYR A 185 10.63 -2.28 16.23
C TYR A 185 10.30 -0.79 16.42
N ALA A 186 9.01 -0.43 16.38
CA ALA A 186 8.59 0.96 16.55
C ALA A 186 8.91 1.50 17.96
N ILE A 187 8.72 0.70 19.00
CA ILE A 187 9.08 1.05 20.37
C ILE A 187 10.60 1.25 20.49
N ASP A 188 11.40 0.33 19.96
CA ASP A 188 12.87 0.45 20.00
C ASP A 188 13.35 1.70 19.24
N PHE A 189 12.79 1.96 18.06
CA PHE A 189 13.07 3.17 17.29
C PHE A 189 12.69 4.44 18.05
N THR A 190 11.51 4.49 18.68
CA THR A 190 11.05 5.62 19.48
C THR A 190 11.98 5.90 20.65
N ARG A 191 12.45 4.85 21.37
CA ARG A 191 13.43 4.96 22.45
C ARG A 191 14.75 5.56 22.00
N ARG A 192 15.28 5.07 20.87
CA ARG A 192 16.56 5.55 20.29
C ARG A 192 16.47 6.99 19.80
N ASN A 193 15.29 7.42 19.34
CA ASN A 193 15.07 8.75 18.75
C ASN A 193 14.33 9.73 19.69
N ARG A 194 14.19 9.42 20.99
CA ARG A 194 13.44 10.26 21.95
C ARG A 194 13.95 11.71 22.08
N GLY A 195 15.15 12.00 21.61
CA GLY A 195 15.80 13.32 21.68
C GLY A 195 15.68 14.16 20.41
N ARG A 196 15.09 13.64 19.34
CA ARG A 196 14.90 14.34 18.06
C ARG A 196 13.53 14.01 17.46
N PRO A 197 12.95 14.85 16.58
CA PRO A 197 11.68 14.57 15.96
C PRO A 197 11.78 13.31 15.05
N PHE A 198 10.68 12.53 15.01
CA PHE A 198 10.60 11.33 14.18
C PHE A 198 9.27 11.19 13.46
N PHE A 199 9.30 10.49 12.33
CA PHE A 199 8.16 10.03 11.56
C PHE A 199 8.19 8.50 11.51
N ALA A 200 7.18 7.85 12.09
CA ALA A 200 7.04 6.41 12.21
C ALA A 200 5.77 5.95 11.48
N TYR A 201 5.92 5.08 10.48
CA TYR A 201 4.82 4.50 9.73
C TYR A 201 4.70 3.01 10.06
N LEU A 202 3.58 2.62 10.66
CA LEU A 202 3.27 1.26 11.10
C LEU A 202 2.11 0.70 10.28
N PRO A 203 2.34 0.22 9.05
CA PRO A 203 1.32 -0.46 8.26
C PRO A 203 1.20 -1.92 8.71
N PHE A 204 0.19 -2.21 9.52
CA PHE A 204 -0.11 -3.55 9.99
C PHE A 204 -0.52 -4.47 8.84
N LEU A 205 -0.44 -5.80 9.08
CA LEU A 205 -0.99 -6.81 8.17
C LEU A 205 -2.41 -7.22 8.57
N THR A 206 -2.81 -6.91 9.79
CA THR A 206 -4.09 -7.27 10.43
C THR A 206 -5.22 -6.32 10.02
N PRO A 207 -6.44 -6.85 9.77
CA PRO A 207 -6.87 -8.25 9.79
C PRO A 207 -6.92 -8.96 8.42
N HIS A 208 -6.03 -8.64 7.49
CA HIS A 208 -5.98 -9.26 6.16
C HIS A 208 -5.82 -10.80 6.25
N THR A 209 -6.43 -11.52 5.31
CA THR A 209 -6.25 -12.98 5.18
C THR A 209 -4.80 -13.36 4.83
N PRO A 210 -4.34 -14.61 5.18
CA PRO A 210 -5.08 -15.69 5.84
C PRO A 210 -5.38 -15.37 7.30
N LEU A 211 -6.55 -15.82 7.80
CA LEU A 211 -6.91 -15.62 9.20
C LEU A 211 -6.01 -16.47 10.11
N ALA A 212 -5.35 -15.81 11.05
CA ALA A 212 -4.46 -16.45 11.99
C ALA A 212 -4.41 -15.66 13.31
N ALA A 213 -4.87 -16.27 14.38
CA ALA A 213 -4.91 -15.68 15.71
C ALA A 213 -4.62 -16.72 16.79
N ASP A 214 -4.39 -16.24 18.01
CA ASP A 214 -4.31 -17.10 19.16
C ASP A 214 -5.61 -17.92 19.36
N PRO A 215 -5.52 -19.27 19.42
CA PRO A 215 -6.70 -20.15 19.51
C PRO A 215 -7.56 -19.89 20.75
N GLU A 216 -6.96 -19.51 21.88
CA GLU A 216 -7.69 -19.25 23.13
C GLU A 216 -8.53 -17.96 22.99
N THR A 217 -7.95 -16.91 22.44
CA THR A 217 -8.66 -15.65 22.14
C THR A 217 -9.79 -15.88 21.15
N ALA A 218 -9.56 -16.61 20.07
CA ALA A 218 -10.59 -16.95 19.09
C ALA A 218 -11.72 -17.77 19.73
N ALA A 219 -11.41 -18.76 20.57
CA ALA A 219 -12.40 -19.57 21.28
C ALA A 219 -13.27 -18.71 22.23
N ARG A 220 -12.67 -17.77 22.95
CA ARG A 220 -13.38 -16.82 23.84
C ARG A 220 -14.37 -15.96 23.05
N ILE A 221 -13.97 -15.49 21.89
CA ILE A 221 -14.83 -14.64 21.03
C ILE A 221 -15.94 -15.50 20.39
N ARG A 222 -15.62 -16.71 19.91
CA ARG A 222 -16.59 -17.67 19.38
C ARG A 222 -17.71 -17.99 20.39
N GLY A 223 -17.40 -18.07 21.69
CA GLY A 223 -18.36 -18.25 22.76
C GLY A 223 -19.48 -17.20 22.81
N ARG A 224 -19.37 -16.10 22.05
CA ARG A 224 -20.40 -15.07 21.86
C ARG A 224 -21.38 -15.39 20.72
N GLY A 225 -21.40 -16.62 20.20
CA GLY A 225 -22.34 -17.09 19.19
C GLY A 225 -22.05 -16.68 17.75
N ILE A 226 -20.78 -16.42 17.41
CA ILE A 226 -20.30 -16.14 16.06
C ILE A 226 -19.49 -17.31 15.49
N SER A 227 -19.28 -17.33 14.18
CA SER A 227 -18.52 -18.40 13.52
C SER A 227 -17.05 -18.43 13.94
N GLU A 228 -16.38 -19.55 13.70
CA GLU A 228 -14.92 -19.71 13.89
C GLU A 228 -14.11 -18.67 13.12
N ASN A 229 -14.44 -18.49 11.84
CA ASN A 229 -13.70 -17.56 10.96
C ASN A 229 -13.88 -16.11 11.39
N LEU A 230 -15.10 -15.69 11.73
CA LEU A 230 -15.35 -14.34 12.23
C LEU A 230 -14.71 -14.12 13.60
N ALA A 231 -14.72 -15.13 14.48
CA ALA A 231 -14.05 -15.07 15.77
C ALA A 231 -12.52 -14.95 15.62
N THR A 232 -11.92 -15.67 14.67
CA THR A 232 -10.49 -15.58 14.39
C THR A 232 -10.12 -14.20 13.83
N LEU A 233 -10.94 -13.63 12.92
CA LEU A 233 -10.75 -12.27 12.41
C LEU A 233 -10.79 -11.24 13.55
N TYR A 234 -11.76 -11.33 14.43
CA TYR A 234 -11.87 -10.42 15.58
C TYR A 234 -10.72 -10.61 16.59
N ALA A 235 -10.23 -11.84 16.77
CA ALA A 235 -9.07 -12.10 17.61
C ALA A 235 -7.78 -11.45 17.03
N MET A 236 -7.63 -11.41 15.70
CA MET A 236 -6.55 -10.64 15.07
C MET A 236 -6.66 -9.16 15.40
N ILE A 237 -7.87 -8.57 15.31
CA ILE A 237 -8.08 -7.14 15.60
C ILE A 237 -7.80 -6.84 17.08
N GLU A 238 -8.29 -7.68 18.02
CA GLU A 238 -8.01 -7.52 19.46
C GLU A 238 -6.49 -7.60 19.74
N ARG A 239 -5.76 -8.48 19.05
CA ARG A 239 -4.29 -8.54 19.13
C ARG A 239 -3.62 -7.24 18.63
N ALA A 240 -4.07 -6.70 17.51
CA ALA A 240 -3.54 -5.42 17.01
C ALA A 240 -3.85 -4.28 17.99
N ASP A 241 -5.05 -4.23 18.57
CA ASP A 241 -5.43 -3.29 19.62
C ASP A 241 -4.47 -3.34 20.81
N GLU A 242 -4.16 -4.55 21.30
CA GLU A 242 -3.21 -4.73 22.41
C GLU A 242 -1.83 -4.16 22.06
N GLN A 243 -1.33 -4.43 20.85
CA GLN A 243 -0.02 -3.95 20.43
C GLN A 243 -0.02 -2.42 20.26
N ILE A 244 -1.08 -1.83 19.71
CA ILE A 244 -1.25 -0.37 19.65
C ILE A 244 -1.23 0.22 21.07
N GLY A 245 -1.95 -0.41 22.01
CA GLY A 245 -1.94 0.00 23.42
C GLY A 245 -0.54 -0.04 24.05
N ARG A 246 0.30 -1.03 23.70
CA ARG A 246 1.71 -1.08 24.15
C ARG A 246 2.51 0.12 23.64
N LEU A 247 2.37 0.48 22.36
CA LEU A 247 3.06 1.62 21.77
C LEU A 247 2.60 2.95 22.41
N LEU A 248 1.30 3.14 22.60
CA LEU A 248 0.75 4.35 23.21
C LEU A 248 1.24 4.52 24.66
N ARG A 249 1.25 3.43 25.45
CA ARG A 249 1.82 3.45 26.82
C ARG A 249 3.31 3.78 26.82
N GLU A 250 4.07 3.30 25.85
CA GLU A 250 5.50 3.63 25.74
C GLU A 250 5.73 5.13 25.49
N LEU A 251 4.87 5.78 24.70
CA LEU A 251 4.92 7.24 24.50
C LEU A 251 4.71 8.01 25.82
N GLU A 252 3.80 7.54 26.69
CA GLU A 252 3.59 8.15 28.01
C GLU A 252 4.81 7.94 28.92
N ILE A 253 5.36 6.71 28.97
CA ILE A 253 6.56 6.37 29.76
C ILE A 253 7.76 7.25 29.36
N LEU A 254 7.89 7.54 28.07
CA LEU A 254 8.99 8.35 27.53
C LEU A 254 8.72 9.88 27.59
N ASP A 255 7.58 10.32 28.11
CA ASP A 255 7.13 11.73 28.08
C ASP A 255 7.13 12.31 26.65
N LEU A 256 6.66 11.52 25.67
CA LEU A 256 6.57 11.91 24.26
C LEU A 256 5.12 12.14 23.79
N ALA A 257 4.12 11.61 24.51
CA ALA A 257 2.73 11.60 24.06
C ALA A 257 2.20 13.02 23.75
N ARG A 258 2.52 14.03 24.57
CA ARG A 258 2.08 15.41 24.37
C ARG A 258 2.68 16.09 23.13
N ASN A 259 3.80 15.59 22.63
CA ASN A 259 4.47 16.11 21.43
C ASN A 259 4.46 15.09 20.26
N THR A 260 3.50 14.19 20.25
CA THR A 260 3.36 13.18 19.19
C THR A 260 1.96 13.23 18.59
N VAL A 261 1.91 13.41 17.27
CA VAL A 261 0.70 13.27 16.47
C VAL A 261 0.53 11.79 16.13
N VAL A 262 -0.58 11.19 16.53
CA VAL A 262 -0.93 9.80 16.21
C VAL A 262 -2.11 9.80 15.26
N LEU A 263 -1.94 9.18 14.08
CA LEU A 263 -3.00 8.90 13.11
C LEU A 263 -3.35 7.43 13.13
N PHE A 264 -4.65 7.12 13.07
CA PHE A 264 -5.18 5.77 12.93
C PHE A 264 -6.19 5.73 11.80
N PHE A 265 -6.02 4.82 10.82
CA PHE A 265 -6.98 4.57 9.75
C PHE A 265 -6.78 3.18 9.12
N SER A 266 -7.72 2.77 8.23
CA SER A 266 -7.64 1.55 7.43
C SER A 266 -7.36 1.87 5.96
N ASP A 267 -6.75 0.94 5.24
CA ASP A 267 -6.42 1.13 3.82
C ASP A 267 -7.58 0.86 2.84
N ASN A 268 -8.60 0.13 3.27
CA ASN A 268 -9.86 -0.06 2.54
C ASN A 268 -10.94 -0.56 3.50
N GLY A 269 -12.15 -0.71 3.00
CA GLY A 269 -13.22 -1.34 3.75
C GLY A 269 -13.00 -2.85 3.99
N PRO A 270 -13.92 -3.51 4.70
CA PRO A 270 -13.76 -4.89 5.14
C PRO A 270 -13.68 -5.86 3.95
N ALA A 271 -12.72 -6.79 3.97
CA ALA A 271 -12.68 -7.87 2.99
C ALA A 271 -13.77 -8.90 3.31
N VAL A 272 -14.42 -9.43 2.26
CA VAL A 272 -15.34 -10.58 2.37
C VAL A 272 -14.59 -11.91 2.44
N SER A 273 -13.26 -11.83 2.47
CA SER A 273 -12.34 -12.95 2.70
C SER A 273 -12.55 -14.14 1.76
N ASN A 274 -12.82 -13.87 0.47
CA ASN A 274 -12.86 -14.88 -0.60
C ASN A 274 -13.67 -16.15 -0.26
N GLY A 275 -14.86 -16.00 0.34
CA GLY A 275 -15.70 -17.13 0.75
C GLY A 275 -15.37 -17.71 2.12
N ILE A 276 -14.39 -17.17 2.86
CA ILE A 276 -14.07 -17.58 4.23
C ILE A 276 -15.20 -17.16 5.20
N LEU A 277 -15.79 -15.97 5.00
CA LEU A 277 -16.92 -15.49 5.78
C LEU A 277 -18.24 -15.84 5.07
N SER A 278 -19.15 -16.49 5.79
CA SER A 278 -20.50 -16.77 5.32
C SER A 278 -21.35 -15.49 5.22
N ASP A 279 -22.50 -15.55 4.55
CA ASP A 279 -23.46 -14.43 4.53
C ASP A 279 -23.97 -14.07 5.92
N SER A 280 -24.10 -15.06 6.80
CA SER A 280 -24.43 -14.83 8.21
C SER A 280 -23.36 -14.03 8.93
N ASP A 281 -22.08 -14.33 8.66
CA ASP A 281 -20.95 -13.60 9.24
C ASP A 281 -20.90 -12.17 8.74
N ARG A 282 -21.12 -11.97 7.44
CA ARG A 282 -21.18 -10.64 6.84
C ARG A 282 -22.26 -9.77 7.47
N ARG A 283 -23.48 -10.30 7.67
CA ARG A 283 -24.57 -9.60 8.36
C ARG A 283 -24.23 -9.24 9.81
N ARG A 284 -23.45 -10.08 10.49
CA ARG A 284 -23.00 -9.81 11.87
C ARG A 284 -21.82 -8.84 11.94
N ARG A 285 -21.01 -8.76 10.89
CA ARG A 285 -19.87 -7.86 10.77
C ARG A 285 -20.29 -6.46 10.33
N TYR A 286 -21.27 -6.31 9.41
CA TYR A 286 -21.66 -5.05 8.79
C TYR A 286 -22.87 -4.42 9.50
N LEU A 287 -22.67 -4.02 10.73
CA LEU A 287 -23.73 -3.56 11.65
C LEU A 287 -24.34 -2.22 11.25
N SER A 288 -23.55 -1.33 10.65
CA SER A 288 -24.01 -0.03 10.13
C SER A 288 -25.01 -0.16 8.98
N GLY A 289 -24.98 -1.29 8.27
CA GLY A 289 -25.75 -1.53 7.04
C GLY A 289 -25.25 -0.74 5.84
N LEU A 290 -23.99 -0.28 5.87
CA LEU A 290 -23.31 0.30 4.72
C LEU A 290 -23.13 -0.76 3.64
N LYS A 291 -23.29 -0.36 2.37
CA LYS A 291 -23.15 -1.25 1.22
C LYS A 291 -21.72 -1.47 0.80
N GLY A 292 -21.47 -2.65 0.22
CA GLY A 292 -20.19 -3.00 -0.40
C GLY A 292 -19.17 -3.57 0.56
N HIS A 293 -17.97 -3.70 0.06
CA HIS A 293 -16.81 -4.30 0.74
C HIS A 293 -15.55 -3.95 -0.06
N LYS A 294 -14.39 -4.36 0.41
CA LYS A 294 -13.10 -4.23 -0.32
C LYS A 294 -13.26 -4.54 -1.80
N GLY A 295 -12.75 -3.67 -2.65
CA GLY A 295 -12.85 -3.76 -4.12
C GLY A 295 -14.03 -3.01 -4.72
N ASN A 296 -15.03 -2.60 -3.92
CA ASN A 296 -16.19 -1.83 -4.38
C ASN A 296 -16.02 -0.34 -4.08
N LEU A 297 -16.79 0.49 -4.82
CA LEU A 297 -16.87 1.94 -4.57
C LEU A 297 -18.07 2.36 -3.72
N TRP A 298 -18.85 1.42 -3.21
CA TRP A 298 -19.87 1.65 -2.20
C TRP A 298 -19.22 2.09 -0.87
N GLU A 299 -19.97 2.76 -0.01
CA GLU A 299 -19.41 3.35 1.23
C GLU A 299 -18.62 2.33 2.07
N ASN A 300 -19.14 1.11 2.29
CA ASN A 300 -18.43 0.11 3.08
C ASN A 300 -17.11 -0.36 2.42
N GLY A 301 -16.94 -0.14 1.12
CA GLY A 301 -15.69 -0.48 0.42
C GLY A 301 -14.58 0.58 0.58
N ILE A 302 -14.97 1.85 0.80
CA ILE A 302 -14.05 3.00 0.79
C ILE A 302 -14.11 3.87 2.05
N LYS A 303 -15.06 3.66 2.95
CA LYS A 303 -15.14 4.38 4.21
C LYS A 303 -14.19 3.76 5.23
N SER A 304 -13.38 4.60 5.86
CA SER A 304 -12.43 4.20 6.89
C SER A 304 -12.61 5.06 8.14
N PRO A 305 -12.39 4.52 9.36
CA PRO A 305 -12.13 5.39 10.51
C PRO A 305 -10.93 6.28 10.23
N LEU A 306 -10.94 7.51 10.74
CA LEU A 306 -9.76 8.36 10.84
C LEU A 306 -9.78 9.03 12.21
N PHE A 307 -8.78 8.71 13.03
CA PHE A 307 -8.56 9.32 14.34
C PHE A 307 -7.22 10.07 14.30
N VAL A 308 -7.22 11.34 14.70
CA VAL A 308 -6.01 12.16 14.79
C VAL A 308 -5.88 12.67 16.22
N ARG A 309 -4.90 12.14 16.96
CA ARG A 309 -4.63 12.48 18.36
C ARG A 309 -3.37 13.33 18.44
N TRP A 310 -3.48 14.46 19.09
CA TRP A 310 -2.35 15.26 19.54
C TRP A 310 -2.67 15.97 20.86
N PRO A 311 -2.45 15.33 22.03
CA PRO A 311 -2.93 15.81 23.33
C PRO A 311 -2.40 17.19 23.72
N GLY A 312 -1.29 17.62 23.16
CA GLY A 312 -0.70 18.94 23.40
C GLY A 312 -1.32 20.06 22.58
N ARG A 313 -2.16 19.74 21.58
CA ARG A 313 -2.59 20.72 20.57
C ARG A 313 -4.06 20.60 20.16
N TYR A 314 -4.57 19.40 19.97
CA TYR A 314 -5.94 19.16 19.50
C TYR A 314 -6.81 18.65 20.65
N SER A 315 -8.02 19.20 20.76
CA SER A 315 -9.06 18.68 21.66
C SER A 315 -9.90 17.62 20.94
N PRO A 316 -10.38 16.59 21.65
CA PRO A 316 -11.30 15.62 21.07
C PRO A 316 -12.52 16.30 20.45
N ALA A 317 -12.85 15.93 19.21
CA ALA A 317 -13.97 16.50 18.47
C ALA A 317 -14.43 15.55 17.37
N ALA A 318 -15.69 15.69 16.94
CA ALA A 318 -16.22 15.02 15.76
C ALA A 318 -16.21 15.99 14.56
N VAL A 319 -15.68 15.55 13.42
CA VAL A 319 -15.63 16.29 12.16
C VAL A 319 -16.47 15.55 11.12
N GLU A 320 -17.53 16.21 10.65
CA GLU A 320 -18.44 15.67 9.62
C GLU A 320 -18.09 16.15 8.20
N ARG A 321 -16.96 16.81 8.03
CA ARG A 321 -16.49 17.29 6.73
C ARG A 321 -15.80 16.17 5.98
N PHE A 322 -16.13 16.05 4.69
CA PHE A 322 -15.52 15.06 3.81
C PHE A 322 -14.03 15.35 3.56
N CYS A 323 -13.22 14.34 3.72
CA CYS A 323 -11.82 14.28 3.34
C CYS A 323 -11.44 12.86 2.87
N ASP A 324 -10.27 12.71 2.26
CA ASP A 324 -9.78 11.41 1.79
C ASP A 324 -8.28 11.21 2.06
N ALA A 325 -7.78 10.03 1.71
CA ALA A 325 -6.40 9.63 1.98
C ALA A 325 -5.34 10.56 1.35
N ALA A 326 -5.66 11.24 0.24
CA ALA A 326 -4.73 12.19 -0.38
C ALA A 326 -4.48 13.43 0.49
N ASP A 327 -5.46 13.81 1.32
CA ASP A 327 -5.37 14.98 2.19
C ASP A 327 -4.35 14.79 3.33
N LEU A 328 -4.05 13.54 3.69
CA LEU A 328 -3.15 13.25 4.81
C LEU A 328 -1.71 13.67 4.52
N PHE A 329 -1.23 13.53 3.29
CA PHE A 329 0.12 13.95 2.89
C PHE A 329 0.35 15.46 3.14
N PRO A 330 -0.40 16.39 2.52
CA PRO A 330 -0.20 17.83 2.77
C PRO A 330 -0.53 18.23 4.21
N THR A 331 -1.45 17.54 4.89
CA THR A 331 -1.79 17.81 6.28
C THR A 331 -0.61 17.54 7.22
N LEU A 332 0.03 16.38 7.07
CA LEU A 332 1.18 16.01 7.91
C LEU A 332 2.37 16.94 7.68
N LEU A 333 2.62 17.34 6.43
CA LEU A 333 3.66 18.32 6.12
C LEU A 333 3.34 19.71 6.73
N ASP A 334 2.07 20.15 6.63
CA ASP A 334 1.62 21.43 7.20
C ASP A 334 1.74 21.44 8.73
N ILE A 335 1.36 20.35 9.41
CA ILE A 335 1.54 20.21 10.87
C ILE A 335 3.03 20.24 11.23
N ALA A 336 3.88 19.62 10.42
CA ALA A 336 5.34 19.59 10.63
C ALA A 336 6.05 20.91 10.27
N GLY A 337 5.35 21.86 9.64
CA GLY A 337 5.95 23.08 9.09
C GLY A 337 6.89 22.81 7.90
N ILE A 338 6.67 21.70 7.17
CA ILE A 338 7.47 21.32 5.99
C ILE A 338 6.77 21.82 4.73
N ILE A 339 7.45 22.67 3.97
CA ILE A 339 6.93 23.17 2.69
C ILE A 339 7.19 22.12 1.60
N PRO A 340 6.16 21.65 0.89
CA PRO A 340 6.35 20.78 -0.27
C PRO A 340 7.25 21.44 -1.31
N SER A 341 8.04 20.62 -2.05
CA SER A 341 8.88 21.16 -3.12
C SER A 341 8.01 21.87 -4.17
N PRO A 342 8.35 23.10 -4.59
CA PRO A 342 7.61 23.81 -5.62
C PRO A 342 7.69 23.10 -7.00
N ASP A 343 8.76 22.33 -7.24
CA ASP A 343 8.96 21.54 -8.45
C ASP A 343 8.32 20.14 -8.34
N GLY A 344 7.63 19.86 -7.24
CA GLY A 344 6.93 18.60 -7.01
C GLY A 344 5.70 18.44 -7.90
N ALA A 345 5.29 17.19 -8.12
CA ALA A 345 4.05 16.91 -8.82
C ALA A 345 2.84 17.49 -8.06
N LYS A 346 1.85 18.01 -8.81
CA LYS A 346 0.63 18.58 -8.21
C LYS A 346 -0.08 17.54 -7.35
N LEU A 347 -0.39 17.92 -6.11
CA LEU A 347 -1.15 17.08 -5.18
C LEU A 347 -2.64 17.09 -5.55
N ASP A 348 -3.32 15.97 -5.34
CA ASP A 348 -4.78 15.86 -5.38
C ASP A 348 -5.39 16.15 -4.00
N GLY A 349 -4.59 15.96 -2.94
CA GLY A 349 -4.95 16.28 -1.56
C GLY A 349 -4.75 17.75 -1.20
N ARG A 350 -5.41 18.19 -0.13
CA ARG A 350 -5.24 19.49 0.51
C ARG A 350 -5.07 19.32 2.03
N SER A 351 -4.39 20.27 2.68
CA SER A 351 -4.30 20.23 4.15
C SER A 351 -5.69 20.39 4.79
N ILE A 352 -5.99 19.48 5.72
CA ILE A 352 -7.18 19.52 6.58
C ILE A 352 -6.82 19.94 8.01
N LYS A 353 -5.68 20.54 8.22
CA LYS A 353 -5.21 21.02 9.53
C LYS A 353 -6.22 21.97 10.18
N LEU A 354 -6.88 22.84 9.40
CA LEU A 354 -7.94 23.72 9.91
C LEU A 354 -9.11 22.93 10.53
N TYR A 355 -9.45 21.77 10.01
CA TYR A 355 -10.47 20.91 10.62
C TYR A 355 -10.01 20.36 11.97
N LEU A 356 -8.70 20.04 12.10
CA LEU A 356 -8.11 19.57 13.35
C LEU A 356 -8.02 20.68 14.41
N GLU A 357 -7.98 21.94 13.97
CA GLU A 357 -7.98 23.15 14.81
C GLU A 357 -9.38 23.67 15.12
N GLY A 358 -10.44 22.95 14.68
CA GLY A 358 -11.84 23.28 14.95
C GLY A 358 -12.48 24.20 13.91
N GLU A 359 -11.76 24.60 12.86
CA GLU A 359 -12.24 25.51 11.81
C GLU A 359 -12.94 24.75 10.65
N THR A 360 -14.00 24.01 10.96
CA THR A 360 -14.65 23.09 9.99
C THR A 360 -15.37 23.80 8.83
N GLY A 361 -15.60 25.10 8.91
CA GLY A 361 -16.23 25.93 7.85
C GLY A 361 -15.25 26.56 6.87
N SER A 362 -13.94 26.54 7.16
CA SER A 362 -12.93 27.35 6.46
C SER A 362 -12.53 26.84 5.08
N LEU A 363 -12.78 25.56 4.78
CA LEU A 363 -12.44 24.97 3.48
C LEU A 363 -13.70 24.73 2.63
N PRO A 364 -13.64 24.99 1.31
CA PRO A 364 -14.77 24.68 0.42
C PRO A 364 -15.02 23.16 0.36
N PRO A 365 -16.20 22.72 -0.12
CA PRO A 365 -16.45 21.30 -0.36
C PRO A 365 -15.36 20.67 -1.23
N LYS A 366 -14.87 19.49 -0.83
CA LYS A 366 -13.89 18.76 -1.61
C LYS A 366 -14.58 17.95 -2.70
N THR A 367 -13.97 17.91 -3.90
CA THR A 367 -14.28 16.92 -4.93
C THR A 367 -13.18 15.86 -4.94
N SER A 368 -13.56 14.60 -4.86
CA SER A 368 -12.68 13.44 -4.86
C SER A 368 -13.16 12.40 -5.86
N PHE A 369 -12.24 11.68 -6.44
CA PHE A 369 -12.51 10.64 -7.43
C PHE A 369 -11.97 9.30 -6.95
N ASN A 370 -12.63 8.21 -7.37
CA ASN A 370 -12.14 6.89 -7.10
C ASN A 370 -12.34 5.95 -8.29
N TYR A 371 -11.55 4.92 -8.34
CA TYR A 371 -11.53 3.91 -9.40
C TYR A 371 -11.43 2.52 -8.79
N ALA A 372 -12.27 1.61 -9.27
CA ALA A 372 -12.12 0.18 -9.01
C ALA A 372 -11.82 -0.56 -10.32
N ASN A 373 -10.92 -1.53 -10.26
CA ASN A 373 -10.62 -2.33 -11.44
C ASN A 373 -11.83 -3.20 -11.80
N PRO A 374 -12.38 -3.13 -13.04
CA PRO A 374 -13.54 -3.92 -13.45
C PRO A 374 -13.37 -5.44 -13.35
N GLY A 375 -12.12 -5.93 -13.36
CA GLY A 375 -11.81 -7.36 -13.23
C GLY A 375 -11.61 -7.86 -11.81
N TRP A 376 -11.82 -7.02 -10.77
CA TRP A 376 -11.53 -7.38 -9.39
C TRP A 376 -12.72 -7.23 -8.44
N PRO A 377 -12.98 -8.21 -7.58
CA PRO A 377 -12.68 -9.63 -7.77
C PRO A 377 -13.54 -10.18 -8.91
N PRO A 378 -13.11 -11.23 -9.64
CA PRO A 378 -13.99 -11.89 -10.61
C PRO A 378 -15.23 -12.40 -9.84
N THR A 379 -16.40 -11.98 -10.28
CA THR A 379 -17.66 -12.18 -9.55
C THR A 379 -18.13 -13.64 -9.52
N ASP A 380 -17.59 -14.47 -10.42
CA ASP A 380 -18.04 -15.83 -10.67
C ASP A 380 -16.98 -16.93 -10.41
N LYS A 381 -15.76 -16.57 -10.09
CA LYS A 381 -14.67 -17.53 -9.81
C LYS A 381 -13.96 -17.22 -8.51
N PRO A 382 -13.68 -18.24 -7.69
CA PRO A 382 -12.85 -18.04 -6.51
C PRO A 382 -11.48 -17.51 -6.94
N TRP A 383 -11.06 -16.40 -6.33
CA TRP A 383 -9.72 -15.88 -6.51
C TRP A 383 -8.68 -16.87 -5.97
N THR A 384 -7.71 -17.25 -6.80
CA THR A 384 -6.56 -18.03 -6.38
C THR A 384 -5.28 -17.32 -6.79
N PRO A 385 -4.21 -17.37 -5.98
CA PRO A 385 -2.93 -16.75 -6.32
C PRO A 385 -2.32 -17.31 -7.62
N GLU A 386 -2.68 -18.52 -7.99
CA GLU A 386 -2.25 -19.23 -9.19
C GLU A 386 -3.17 -18.97 -10.39
N GLY A 387 -4.33 -18.33 -10.17
CA GLY A 387 -5.31 -18.05 -11.21
C GLY A 387 -4.77 -17.12 -12.30
N VAL A 388 -5.22 -17.34 -13.54
CA VAL A 388 -4.95 -16.44 -14.66
C VAL A 388 -6.06 -15.40 -14.70
N HIS A 389 -5.66 -14.13 -14.59
CA HIS A 389 -6.58 -13.02 -14.62
C HIS A 389 -6.09 -11.96 -15.61
N ASP A 390 -6.95 -11.55 -16.54
CA ASP A 390 -6.59 -10.56 -17.57
C ASP A 390 -6.19 -9.21 -16.99
N GLU A 391 -6.68 -8.87 -15.78
CA GLU A 391 -6.29 -7.67 -15.07
C GLU A 391 -4.79 -7.62 -14.72
N TYR A 392 -4.06 -8.74 -14.72
CA TYR A 392 -2.60 -8.74 -14.53
C TYR A 392 -1.81 -8.49 -15.82
N ARG A 393 -2.46 -8.54 -16.99
CA ARG A 393 -1.79 -8.17 -18.23
C ARG A 393 -1.46 -6.68 -18.26
N PRO A 394 -0.28 -6.32 -18.80
CA PRO A 394 0.04 -4.91 -19.04
C PRO A 394 -0.90 -4.34 -20.11
N LEU A 395 -1.36 -3.12 -19.91
CA LEU A 395 -2.06 -2.35 -20.94
C LEU A 395 -1.04 -1.71 -21.88
N THR A 396 -1.29 -1.81 -23.17
CA THR A 396 -0.50 -1.08 -24.16
C THR A 396 -0.88 0.40 -24.15
N PRO A 397 0.01 1.32 -24.57
CA PRO A 397 -0.32 2.74 -24.68
C PRO A 397 -1.55 3.01 -25.58
N LYS A 398 -1.77 2.16 -26.60
CA LYS A 398 -2.98 2.24 -27.44
C LYS A 398 -4.23 1.92 -26.63
N GLN A 399 -4.25 0.81 -25.88
CA GLN A 399 -5.38 0.43 -25.03
C GLN A 399 -5.69 1.49 -23.98
N VAL A 400 -4.68 2.12 -23.37
CA VAL A 400 -4.89 3.23 -22.41
C VAL A 400 -5.56 4.43 -23.08
N ARG A 401 -5.09 4.85 -24.25
CA ARG A 401 -5.71 5.96 -25.00
C ARG A 401 -7.15 5.66 -25.44
N GLU A 402 -7.41 4.42 -25.86
CA GLU A 402 -8.73 3.96 -26.34
C GLU A 402 -9.67 3.55 -25.21
N MET A 403 -9.20 3.55 -23.96
CA MET A 403 -10.01 3.17 -22.80
C MET A 403 -11.21 4.11 -22.67
N GLN A 404 -12.40 3.52 -22.70
CA GLN A 404 -13.66 4.25 -22.60
C GLN A 404 -14.02 4.44 -21.13
N ARG A 405 -14.26 5.67 -20.70
CA ARG A 405 -14.72 5.97 -19.33
C ARG A 405 -15.97 5.15 -18.98
N ARG A 406 -16.94 5.09 -19.90
CA ARG A 406 -18.23 4.43 -19.67
C ARG A 406 -18.14 2.93 -19.33
N SER A 407 -17.02 2.27 -19.66
CA SER A 407 -16.77 0.87 -19.28
C SER A 407 -16.04 0.71 -17.94
N GLN A 408 -15.69 1.80 -17.27
CA GLN A 408 -14.95 1.76 -16.02
C GLN A 408 -15.88 1.84 -14.81
N ILE A 409 -15.40 1.34 -13.66
CA ILE A 409 -16.04 1.49 -12.37
C ILE A 409 -15.45 2.71 -11.68
N LEU A 410 -16.26 3.76 -11.57
CA LEU A 410 -15.79 5.08 -11.10
C LEU A 410 -16.74 5.67 -10.05
N SER A 411 -16.20 6.53 -9.21
CA SER A 411 -17.01 7.44 -8.40
C SER A 411 -16.43 8.84 -8.38
N VAL A 412 -17.32 9.81 -8.23
CA VAL A 412 -16.99 11.18 -7.82
C VAL A 412 -17.82 11.55 -6.60
N ARG A 413 -17.14 12.14 -5.61
CA ARG A 413 -17.79 12.70 -4.44
C ARG A 413 -17.49 14.18 -4.35
N ARG A 414 -18.54 15.02 -4.24
CA ARG A 414 -18.44 16.46 -4.00
C ARG A 414 -19.21 16.79 -2.71
N GLY A 415 -18.47 17.02 -1.64
CA GLY A 415 -19.09 17.20 -0.31
C GLY A 415 -19.92 15.97 0.11
N ASN A 416 -21.22 16.17 0.29
CA ASN A 416 -22.14 15.11 0.69
C ASN A 416 -22.68 14.27 -0.49
N TYR A 417 -22.56 14.79 -1.73
CA TYR A 417 -23.07 14.08 -2.91
C TYR A 417 -22.04 13.15 -3.50
N LYS A 418 -22.45 11.90 -3.74
CA LYS A 418 -21.63 10.86 -4.36
C LYS A 418 -22.34 10.27 -5.57
N LEU A 419 -21.68 10.33 -6.72
CA LEU A 419 -22.10 9.67 -7.94
C LEU A 419 -21.24 8.43 -8.15
N LEU A 420 -21.89 7.28 -8.37
CA LEU A 420 -21.28 6.02 -8.79
C LEU A 420 -21.56 5.76 -10.27
N GLN A 421 -20.57 5.22 -10.96
CA GLN A 421 -20.69 4.69 -12.32
C GLN A 421 -20.32 3.22 -12.33
N ASN A 422 -21.21 2.37 -12.83
CA ASN A 422 -21.05 0.90 -12.95
C ASN A 422 -20.56 0.24 -11.63
N PRO A 423 -21.16 0.52 -10.48
CA PRO A 423 -20.60 0.10 -9.18
C PRO A 423 -20.61 -1.42 -8.95
N GLY A 424 -21.12 -2.20 -9.88
CA GLY A 424 -21.35 -3.64 -9.75
C GLY A 424 -22.65 -3.95 -8.97
N GLU A 425 -23.06 -5.20 -9.01
CA GLU A 425 -24.22 -5.66 -8.24
C GLU A 425 -23.85 -5.75 -6.75
N VAL A 426 -24.64 -5.09 -5.93
CA VAL A 426 -24.75 -5.37 -4.51
C VAL A 426 -26.20 -5.83 -4.32
N ASN A 427 -26.41 -7.04 -3.82
CA ASN A 427 -27.71 -7.74 -3.71
C ASN A 427 -28.85 -6.99 -3.00
N GLU A 428 -28.68 -5.73 -2.61
CA GLU A 428 -29.69 -4.85 -2.02
C GLU A 428 -29.46 -3.42 -2.54
N GLY A 429 -29.58 -3.21 -3.83
CA GLY A 429 -29.17 -1.95 -4.42
C GLY A 429 -30.30 -1.00 -4.84
N ALA A 430 -29.99 0.28 -4.85
CA ALA A 430 -30.75 1.23 -5.63
C ALA A 430 -30.63 0.84 -7.12
N GLU A 431 -31.76 0.94 -7.85
CA GLU A 431 -31.79 0.70 -9.28
C GLU A 431 -30.86 1.69 -10.00
N LEU A 432 -29.98 1.17 -10.87
CA LEU A 432 -29.05 2.01 -11.62
C LEU A 432 -29.76 2.66 -12.81
N CYS A 433 -29.56 3.95 -12.97
CA CYS A 433 -30.03 4.68 -14.13
C CYS A 433 -28.92 4.79 -15.19
N ASN A 434 -29.01 4.05 -16.28
CA ASN A 434 -27.99 4.01 -17.34
C ASN A 434 -26.57 3.76 -16.80
N GLY A 435 -26.42 2.92 -15.75
CA GLY A 435 -25.17 2.61 -15.10
C GLY A 435 -24.74 3.61 -14.02
N TYR A 436 -25.60 4.60 -13.67
CA TYR A 436 -25.30 5.61 -12.64
C TYR A 436 -26.21 5.50 -11.43
N ALA A 437 -25.67 5.89 -10.26
CA ALA A 437 -26.44 6.18 -9.06
C ALA A 437 -25.87 7.41 -8.34
N LEU A 438 -26.74 8.31 -7.89
CA LEU A 438 -26.40 9.53 -7.14
C LEU A 438 -27.02 9.49 -5.76
N PHE A 439 -26.23 9.78 -4.73
CA PHE A 439 -26.65 9.74 -3.33
C PHE A 439 -26.32 11.04 -2.60
N ASP A 440 -27.15 11.41 -1.62
CA ASP A 440 -26.84 12.41 -0.59
C ASP A 440 -26.47 11.69 0.70
N LEU A 441 -25.17 11.49 0.94
CA LEU A 441 -24.66 10.70 2.08
C LEU A 441 -24.92 11.34 3.44
N SER A 442 -25.36 12.60 3.49
CA SER A 442 -25.79 13.24 4.74
C SER A 442 -27.19 12.78 5.20
N LYS A 443 -28.01 12.33 4.24
CA LYS A 443 -29.38 11.86 4.48
C LYS A 443 -29.49 10.35 4.32
N ASP A 444 -28.75 9.81 3.35
CA ASP A 444 -28.74 8.40 2.99
C ASP A 444 -27.30 7.83 2.99
N PRO A 445 -26.67 7.65 4.17
CA PRO A 445 -25.33 7.08 4.26
C PRO A 445 -25.27 5.61 3.81
N ARG A 446 -26.45 4.95 3.63
CA ARG A 446 -26.55 3.56 3.19
C ARG A 446 -26.76 3.40 1.69
N GLU A 447 -26.76 4.50 0.93
CA GLU A 447 -26.84 4.52 -0.53
C GLU A 447 -28.04 3.74 -1.09
N ARG A 448 -29.25 3.96 -0.51
CA ARG A 448 -30.49 3.24 -0.83
C ARG A 448 -31.35 3.94 -1.88
N GLU A 449 -31.32 5.27 -1.90
CA GLU A 449 -32.19 6.12 -2.69
C GLU A 449 -31.39 6.82 -3.82
N ASN A 450 -31.60 6.37 -5.06
CA ASN A 450 -30.90 6.93 -6.22
C ASN A 450 -31.54 8.24 -6.70
N LEU A 451 -30.88 9.36 -6.44
CA LEU A 451 -31.32 10.71 -6.78
C LEU A 451 -30.96 11.14 -8.21
N PHE A 452 -30.49 10.25 -9.08
CA PHE A 452 -29.96 10.62 -10.40
C PHE A 452 -30.99 11.34 -11.27
N HIS A 453 -32.25 10.92 -11.23
CA HIS A 453 -33.36 11.58 -11.95
C HIS A 453 -33.93 12.78 -11.21
N GLU A 454 -33.84 12.81 -9.89
CA GLU A 454 -34.40 13.91 -9.09
C GLU A 454 -33.50 15.15 -9.08
N LYS A 455 -32.19 14.94 -9.34
CA LYS A 455 -31.17 16.01 -9.37
C LYS A 455 -30.38 16.01 -10.70
N PRO A 456 -31.06 16.22 -11.85
CA PRO A 456 -30.44 16.00 -13.17
C PRO A 456 -29.30 16.97 -13.46
N GLU A 457 -29.36 18.21 -12.99
CA GLU A 457 -28.31 19.20 -13.19
C GLU A 457 -27.02 18.80 -12.43
N LEU A 458 -27.16 18.47 -11.15
CA LEU A 458 -26.03 17.99 -10.33
C LEU A 458 -25.44 16.69 -10.89
N ALA A 459 -26.30 15.77 -11.32
CA ALA A 459 -25.86 14.52 -11.94
C ALA A 459 -25.02 14.78 -13.20
N ALA A 460 -25.48 15.67 -14.08
CA ALA A 460 -24.77 16.07 -15.30
C ALA A 460 -23.42 16.74 -15.00
N GLU A 461 -23.36 17.62 -14.00
CA GLU A 461 -22.09 18.24 -13.54
C GLU A 461 -21.10 17.19 -13.06
N LEU A 462 -21.52 16.24 -12.19
CA LEU A 462 -20.66 15.21 -11.65
C LEU A 462 -20.19 14.22 -12.72
N VAL A 463 -21.04 13.89 -13.71
CA VAL A 463 -20.64 13.09 -14.88
C VAL A 463 -19.59 13.84 -15.72
N CYS A 464 -19.75 15.15 -15.91
CA CYS A 464 -18.77 15.98 -16.60
C CYS A 464 -17.43 16.04 -15.85
N ASP A 465 -17.47 16.13 -14.51
CA ASP A 465 -16.27 16.08 -13.68
C ASP A 465 -15.54 14.72 -13.81
N LEU A 466 -16.28 13.59 -13.79
CA LEU A 466 -15.71 12.25 -14.05
C LEU A 466 -15.04 12.17 -15.42
N GLU A 467 -15.66 12.71 -16.46
CA GLU A 467 -15.09 12.73 -17.82
C GLU A 467 -13.75 13.48 -17.86
N LYS A 468 -13.77 14.72 -17.38
CA LYS A 468 -12.56 15.57 -17.35
C LYS A 468 -11.43 14.92 -16.53
N TRP A 469 -11.78 14.39 -15.37
CA TRP A 469 -10.82 13.75 -14.51
C TRP A 469 -10.22 12.50 -15.16
N PHE A 470 -11.04 11.61 -15.74
CA PHE A 470 -10.57 10.37 -16.36
C PHE A 470 -9.70 10.61 -17.58
N GLU A 471 -10.06 11.58 -18.44
CA GLU A 471 -9.22 12.00 -19.56
C GLU A 471 -7.88 12.58 -19.05
N GLY A 472 -7.92 13.37 -17.97
CA GLY A 472 -6.70 13.86 -17.31
C GLY A 472 -5.83 12.72 -16.75
N ILE A 473 -6.43 11.67 -16.18
CA ILE A 473 -5.70 10.48 -15.73
C ILE A 473 -5.02 9.77 -16.89
N LYS A 474 -5.72 9.54 -18.02
CA LYS A 474 -5.12 8.86 -19.19
C LYS A 474 -3.92 9.63 -19.78
N ALA A 475 -3.89 10.94 -19.59
CA ALA A 475 -2.80 11.80 -20.04
C ALA A 475 -1.60 11.85 -19.07
N GLU A 476 -1.72 11.32 -17.86
CA GLU A 476 -0.64 11.31 -16.87
C GLU A 476 0.52 10.39 -17.27
N LYS A 477 1.73 10.84 -16.97
CA LYS A 477 2.98 10.16 -17.33
C LYS A 477 3.05 8.70 -16.85
N HIS A 478 2.52 8.41 -15.67
CA HIS A 478 2.65 7.09 -15.04
C HIS A 478 1.34 6.30 -14.98
N ALA A 479 0.22 6.88 -15.45
CA ALA A 479 -1.07 6.20 -15.40
C ALA A 479 -1.04 4.86 -16.15
N PHE A 480 -1.40 3.78 -15.43
CA PHE A 480 -1.40 2.42 -15.96
C PHE A 480 -0.03 1.90 -16.48
N HIS A 481 1.06 2.60 -16.17
CA HIS A 481 2.39 2.16 -16.57
C HIS A 481 2.89 1.02 -15.68
N MET A 482 3.62 0.10 -16.31
CA MET A 482 4.31 -0.97 -15.61
C MET A 482 5.64 -0.47 -15.01
N PRO A 483 6.19 -1.14 -13.98
CA PRO A 483 7.39 -0.68 -13.28
C PRO A 483 8.61 -0.56 -14.19
N ILE A 484 9.53 0.33 -13.81
CA ILE A 484 10.88 0.43 -14.38
C ILE A 484 11.84 -0.23 -13.41
N PHE A 485 12.48 -1.32 -13.84
CA PHE A 485 13.43 -2.05 -12.99
C PHE A 485 14.82 -1.39 -13.07
N ARG A 486 15.30 -0.91 -11.92
CA ARG A 486 16.65 -0.34 -11.81
C ARG A 486 17.70 -1.45 -11.78
N ILE A 487 18.77 -1.24 -12.54
CA ILE A 487 19.92 -2.15 -12.62
C ILE A 487 21.14 -1.39 -12.16
N GLY A 488 21.72 -1.83 -11.05
CA GLY A 488 22.78 -1.09 -10.36
C GLY A 488 23.89 -1.96 -9.80
N ASN A 489 24.40 -1.59 -8.64
CA ASN A 489 25.42 -2.38 -7.92
C ASN A 489 24.82 -3.65 -7.32
N GLY A 490 25.58 -4.75 -7.43
CA GLY A 490 25.15 -6.04 -6.88
C GLY A 490 24.19 -6.81 -7.79
N GLU A 491 23.26 -7.53 -7.20
CA GLU A 491 22.25 -8.31 -7.90
C GLU A 491 20.95 -7.52 -7.99
N SER A 492 20.53 -7.20 -9.22
CA SER A 492 19.26 -6.53 -9.50
C SER A 492 18.20 -7.54 -9.93
N ARG A 493 16.97 -7.36 -9.46
CA ARG A 493 15.86 -8.29 -9.63
C ARG A 493 14.77 -7.70 -10.51
N ILE A 494 14.47 -8.36 -11.63
CA ILE A 494 13.35 -8.04 -12.52
C ILE A 494 12.27 -9.09 -12.27
N LEU A 495 11.18 -8.66 -11.66
CA LEU A 495 10.07 -9.55 -11.32
C LEU A 495 9.25 -9.86 -12.56
N ALA A 496 8.99 -11.14 -12.81
CA ALA A 496 8.23 -11.58 -13.98
C ALA A 496 6.84 -10.93 -14.06
N LYS A 497 6.22 -10.65 -12.92
CA LYS A 497 4.89 -10.01 -12.84
C LYS A 497 4.81 -8.55 -13.33
N GLY A 498 5.94 -7.93 -13.66
CA GLY A 498 5.99 -6.51 -14.06
C GLY A 498 6.40 -6.25 -15.52
N PRO A 499 5.98 -7.03 -16.51
CA PRO A 499 6.33 -6.77 -17.90
C PRO A 499 5.56 -5.57 -18.46
N LYS A 500 6.19 -4.82 -19.36
CA LYS A 500 5.51 -3.77 -20.14
C LYS A 500 4.74 -4.32 -21.34
N ARG A 501 5.10 -5.51 -21.81
CA ARG A 501 4.46 -6.20 -22.94
C ARG A 501 4.73 -7.70 -22.85
N VAL A 502 3.72 -8.49 -23.22
CA VAL A 502 3.82 -9.95 -23.33
C VAL A 502 3.16 -10.43 -24.62
N SER A 503 3.61 -11.59 -25.15
CA SER A 503 2.91 -12.27 -26.23
C SER A 503 1.52 -12.75 -25.81
N ALA A 504 0.60 -12.93 -26.77
CA ALA A 504 -0.79 -13.28 -26.50
C ALA A 504 -0.96 -14.64 -25.80
N GLY A 505 -0.07 -15.61 -26.10
CA GLY A 505 -0.15 -16.98 -25.55
C GLY A 505 0.26 -17.11 -24.08
N LEU A 506 0.93 -16.10 -23.51
CA LEU A 506 1.36 -16.14 -22.12
C LEU A 506 0.23 -15.83 -21.14
N GLU A 507 0.24 -16.50 -20.01
CA GLU A 507 -0.68 -16.28 -18.90
C GLU A 507 0.00 -15.44 -17.81
N CYS A 508 -0.54 -14.24 -17.55
CA CYS A 508 -0.11 -13.40 -16.44
C CYS A 508 -0.87 -13.80 -15.18
N THR A 509 -0.13 -14.02 -14.07
CA THR A 509 -0.72 -14.32 -12.77
C THR A 509 -0.26 -13.29 -11.74
N PHE A 510 -0.72 -13.45 -10.51
CA PHE A 510 -0.36 -12.64 -9.35
C PHE A 510 1.15 -12.30 -9.24
N ASN A 511 2.05 -13.27 -9.50
CA ASN A 511 3.49 -13.11 -9.30
C ASN A 511 4.37 -13.74 -10.38
N ARG A 512 3.80 -14.35 -11.42
CA ARG A 512 4.55 -15.08 -12.45
C ARG A 512 3.90 -14.93 -13.82
N ILE A 513 4.66 -15.31 -14.85
CA ILE A 513 4.17 -15.49 -16.22
C ILE A 513 4.29 -16.96 -16.56
N ARG A 514 3.22 -17.57 -17.05
CA ARG A 514 3.07 -19.03 -17.28
C ARG A 514 2.92 -19.39 -18.75
N ASN A 515 3.07 -20.70 -19.04
CA ASN A 515 2.80 -21.35 -20.31
C ASN A 515 3.66 -20.84 -21.49
N TRP A 516 4.95 -20.70 -21.26
CA TRP A 516 5.90 -20.25 -22.28
C TRP A 516 6.11 -21.28 -23.37
N ARG A 517 5.92 -20.89 -24.63
CA ARG A 517 6.11 -21.71 -25.82
C ARG A 517 7.05 -21.02 -26.80
N GLN A 518 7.45 -21.73 -27.86
CA GLN A 518 8.25 -21.12 -28.93
C GLN A 518 7.57 -19.89 -29.53
N GLY A 519 8.33 -18.81 -29.68
CA GLY A 519 7.87 -17.49 -30.14
C GLY A 519 7.33 -16.59 -29.03
N ASP A 520 7.07 -17.11 -27.82
CA ASP A 520 6.62 -16.28 -26.69
C ASP A 520 7.72 -15.38 -26.17
N PHE A 521 7.30 -14.19 -25.71
CA PHE A 521 8.20 -13.19 -25.12
C PHE A 521 7.52 -12.35 -24.05
N ALA A 522 8.36 -11.80 -23.15
CA ALA A 522 8.01 -10.71 -22.25
C ALA A 522 9.07 -9.61 -22.31
N GLU A 523 8.63 -8.36 -22.23
CA GLU A 523 9.48 -7.17 -22.24
C GLU A 523 9.30 -6.37 -20.96
N TYR A 524 10.40 -5.81 -20.45
CA TYR A 524 10.46 -5.05 -19.22
C TYR A 524 11.12 -3.69 -19.47
N HIS A 525 10.63 -2.64 -18.80
CA HIS A 525 11.36 -1.39 -18.71
C HIS A 525 12.54 -1.56 -17.76
N ILE A 526 13.73 -1.18 -18.19
CA ILE A 526 14.93 -1.16 -17.36
C ILE A 526 15.57 0.23 -17.34
N ASP A 527 16.25 0.54 -16.23
CA ASP A 527 17.05 1.74 -16.04
C ASP A 527 18.42 1.32 -15.47
N VAL A 528 19.41 1.23 -16.35
CA VAL A 528 20.78 0.83 -16.00
C VAL A 528 21.51 2.02 -15.38
N ARG A 529 21.73 1.98 -14.07
CA ARG A 529 22.42 3.02 -13.29
C ARG A 529 23.94 2.95 -13.40
N GLN A 530 24.47 1.76 -13.66
CA GLN A 530 25.90 1.53 -13.81
C GLN A 530 26.16 0.67 -15.05
N ALA A 531 27.01 1.15 -15.94
CA ALA A 531 27.49 0.35 -17.06
C ALA A 531 28.35 -0.81 -16.56
N GLY A 532 28.33 -1.93 -17.28
CA GLY A 532 29.14 -3.10 -16.94
C GLY A 532 28.62 -4.39 -17.54
N ARG A 533 29.33 -5.47 -17.19
CA ARG A 533 28.95 -6.82 -17.55
C ARG A 533 28.10 -7.44 -16.46
N TYR A 534 26.96 -7.99 -16.85
CA TYR A 534 25.95 -8.53 -15.94
C TYR A 534 25.65 -9.99 -16.24
N ARG A 535 25.77 -10.84 -15.24
CA ARG A 535 25.37 -12.24 -15.32
C ARG A 535 23.84 -12.34 -15.27
N VAL A 536 23.27 -13.08 -16.23
CA VAL A 536 21.83 -13.30 -16.33
C VAL A 536 21.49 -14.66 -15.73
N THR A 537 20.58 -14.64 -14.74
CA THR A 537 20.03 -15.85 -14.13
C THR A 537 18.50 -15.79 -14.16
N LEU A 538 17.86 -16.87 -14.58
CA LEU A 538 16.40 -17.01 -14.54
C LEU A 538 15.98 -17.86 -13.33
N LEU A 539 14.92 -17.42 -12.65
CA LEU A 539 14.16 -18.25 -11.71
C LEU A 539 12.88 -18.69 -12.41
N LYS A 540 12.72 -19.99 -12.57
CA LYS A 540 11.63 -20.60 -13.34
C LYS A 540 11.15 -21.89 -12.70
N SER A 541 9.94 -22.34 -13.09
CA SER A 541 9.48 -23.71 -12.88
C SER A 541 9.30 -24.45 -14.22
N GLY A 542 9.17 -25.77 -14.12
CA GLY A 542 9.04 -26.68 -15.27
C GLY A 542 10.32 -27.42 -15.60
N ARG A 543 10.13 -28.67 -16.07
CA ARG A 543 11.22 -29.65 -16.29
C ARG A 543 11.59 -29.83 -17.76
N ASN A 544 11.07 -28.99 -18.66
CA ASN A 544 11.35 -29.14 -20.08
C ASN A 544 12.82 -28.84 -20.38
N THR A 545 13.54 -29.82 -20.91
CA THR A 545 14.95 -29.70 -21.29
C THR A 545 15.05 -29.46 -22.80
N GLY A 546 16.06 -28.67 -23.22
CA GLY A 546 16.35 -28.41 -24.63
C GLY A 546 15.59 -27.25 -25.26
N ALA A 547 14.77 -26.52 -24.50
CA ALA A 547 14.23 -25.25 -24.95
C ALA A 547 15.36 -24.19 -24.96
N ARG A 548 15.44 -23.38 -26.01
CA ARG A 548 16.39 -22.28 -26.13
C ARG A 548 15.74 -20.95 -25.85
N VAL A 549 16.29 -20.20 -24.93
CA VAL A 549 15.81 -18.88 -24.51
C VAL A 549 16.88 -17.84 -24.78
N ARG A 550 16.45 -16.68 -25.29
CA ARG A 550 17.27 -15.48 -25.47
C ARG A 550 16.83 -14.40 -24.49
N VAL A 551 17.80 -13.77 -23.85
CA VAL A 551 17.61 -12.49 -23.15
C VAL A 551 18.40 -11.42 -23.85
N SER A 552 17.76 -10.32 -24.18
CA SER A 552 18.40 -9.16 -24.83
C SER A 552 18.03 -7.89 -24.09
N ALA A 553 18.99 -6.96 -23.99
CA ALA A 553 18.77 -5.64 -23.41
C ALA A 553 19.70 -4.63 -24.08
N MET A 554 19.15 -3.51 -24.51
CA MET A 554 19.88 -2.53 -25.32
C MET A 554 20.50 -3.21 -26.57
N ASP A 555 21.80 -3.09 -26.80
CA ASP A 555 22.53 -3.69 -27.92
C ASP A 555 23.17 -5.05 -27.58
N SER A 556 22.94 -5.57 -26.37
CA SER A 556 23.52 -6.81 -25.87
C SER A 556 22.51 -7.94 -25.82
N ARG A 557 22.98 -9.17 -26.04
CA ARG A 557 22.15 -10.37 -25.97
C ARG A 557 22.94 -11.57 -25.45
N THR A 558 22.24 -12.45 -24.77
CA THR A 558 22.74 -13.78 -24.39
C THR A 558 21.64 -14.81 -24.63
N GLU A 559 22.02 -16.03 -24.89
CA GLU A 559 21.09 -17.14 -25.12
C GLU A 559 21.64 -18.44 -24.53
N GLY A 560 20.75 -19.33 -24.14
CA GLY A 560 21.14 -20.61 -23.60
C GLY A 560 19.99 -21.61 -23.61
N GLU A 561 20.33 -22.87 -23.38
CA GLU A 561 19.34 -23.93 -23.21
C GLU A 561 18.83 -23.98 -21.78
N LEU A 562 17.55 -24.27 -21.61
CA LEU A 562 16.93 -24.44 -20.30
C LEU A 562 17.14 -25.86 -19.79
N PRO A 563 17.89 -26.07 -18.70
CA PRO A 563 17.92 -27.34 -17.99
C PRO A 563 16.68 -27.51 -17.11
N ALA A 564 16.53 -28.69 -16.51
CA ALA A 564 15.45 -28.98 -15.56
C ALA A 564 15.52 -28.17 -14.25
N ALA A 565 16.63 -27.48 -13.98
CA ALA A 565 16.84 -26.71 -12.77
C ALA A 565 15.89 -25.50 -12.66
N SER A 566 15.51 -25.14 -11.44
CA SER A 566 14.66 -23.96 -11.16
C SER A 566 15.42 -22.63 -11.26
N GLN A 567 16.74 -22.65 -11.08
CA GLN A 567 17.62 -21.51 -11.27
C GLN A 567 18.61 -21.81 -12.41
N VAL A 568 18.60 -20.96 -13.43
CA VAL A 568 19.35 -21.19 -14.67
C VAL A 568 20.19 -19.97 -15.01
N ARG A 569 21.51 -20.15 -15.06
CA ARG A 569 22.42 -19.16 -15.65
C ARG A 569 22.36 -19.29 -17.18
N LEU A 570 22.00 -18.17 -17.85
CA LEU A 570 21.98 -18.13 -19.33
C LEU A 570 23.28 -17.64 -19.94
N GLY A 571 23.96 -16.72 -19.29
CA GLY A 571 25.17 -16.06 -19.81
C GLY A 571 25.28 -14.64 -19.29
N ASP A 572 25.92 -13.76 -20.05
CA ASP A 572 26.21 -12.41 -19.61
C ASP A 572 25.68 -11.39 -20.64
N LEU A 573 25.37 -10.17 -20.17
CA LEU A 573 25.01 -8.99 -20.98
C LEU A 573 25.97 -7.85 -20.67
N ASP A 574 26.42 -7.15 -21.69
CA ASP A 574 27.18 -5.91 -21.55
C ASP A 574 26.20 -4.73 -21.68
N LEU A 575 25.92 -4.03 -20.57
CA LEU A 575 24.91 -2.98 -20.51
C LEU A 575 25.55 -1.61 -20.33
N GLY A 576 25.21 -0.68 -21.24
CA GLY A 576 25.48 0.74 -21.09
C GLY A 576 24.57 1.41 -20.06
N ARG A 577 24.95 2.57 -19.54
CA ARG A 577 24.10 3.37 -18.66
C ARG A 577 22.91 3.98 -19.43
N GLY A 578 21.71 3.95 -18.86
CA GLY A 578 20.51 4.57 -19.42
C GLY A 578 19.27 3.69 -19.36
N THR A 579 18.18 4.21 -19.87
CA THR A 579 16.90 3.49 -19.94
C THR A 579 16.82 2.62 -21.19
N GLY A 580 16.13 1.48 -21.07
CA GLY A 580 16.00 0.56 -22.19
C GLY A 580 14.89 -0.47 -21.99
N THR A 581 14.92 -1.46 -22.84
CA THR A 581 14.03 -2.62 -22.76
C THR A 581 14.86 -3.89 -22.56
N LEU A 582 14.50 -4.69 -21.57
CA LEU A 582 14.95 -6.06 -21.47
C LEU A 582 13.85 -6.97 -22.03
N ARG A 583 14.23 -7.86 -22.95
CA ARG A 583 13.33 -8.85 -23.55
C ARG A 583 13.83 -10.26 -23.27
N ILE A 584 12.95 -11.12 -22.79
CA ILE A 584 13.14 -12.56 -22.75
C ILE A 584 12.24 -13.21 -23.80
N ALA A 585 12.74 -14.12 -24.60
CA ALA A 585 12.02 -14.81 -25.67
C ALA A 585 12.42 -16.27 -25.76
N VAL A 586 11.45 -17.14 -26.07
CA VAL A 586 11.68 -18.55 -26.37
C VAL A 586 11.95 -18.71 -27.87
N GLU A 587 13.18 -19.02 -28.24
CA GLU A 587 13.63 -19.15 -29.62
C GLU A 587 13.28 -20.53 -30.20
N ARG A 588 13.41 -21.58 -29.41
CA ARG A 588 13.10 -22.96 -29.81
C ARG A 588 12.55 -23.75 -28.62
N SER A 589 11.45 -24.49 -28.86
CA SER A 589 10.91 -25.45 -27.90
C SER A 589 10.04 -26.48 -28.60
N GLN A 590 10.03 -27.71 -28.11
CA GLN A 590 9.00 -28.70 -28.43
C GLN A 590 7.96 -28.70 -27.29
N GLY A 591 6.86 -27.97 -27.48
CA GLY A 591 5.82 -27.77 -26.47
C GLY A 591 6.10 -26.63 -25.51
N ILE A 592 5.79 -26.80 -24.21
CA ILE A 592 6.02 -25.79 -23.17
C ILE A 592 7.51 -25.70 -22.83
N ALA A 593 8.13 -24.54 -23.02
CA ALA A 593 9.55 -24.30 -22.71
C ALA A 593 9.80 -24.20 -21.21
N MET A 594 8.93 -23.51 -20.50
CA MET A 594 8.90 -23.41 -19.04
C MET A 594 7.46 -23.20 -18.55
N ASP A 595 7.09 -23.81 -17.44
CA ASP A 595 5.75 -23.68 -16.87
C ASP A 595 5.54 -22.28 -16.32
N SER A 596 6.53 -21.71 -15.66
CA SER A 596 6.49 -20.31 -15.24
C SER A 596 7.87 -19.65 -15.18
N LEU A 597 7.91 -18.35 -15.44
CA LEU A 597 8.99 -17.44 -15.08
C LEU A 597 8.57 -16.68 -13.81
N GLU A 598 9.46 -16.61 -12.84
CA GLU A 598 9.26 -15.89 -11.58
C GLU A 598 10.08 -14.60 -11.53
N GLU A 599 11.36 -14.68 -11.98
CA GLU A 599 12.31 -13.59 -11.84
C GLU A 599 13.46 -13.72 -12.84
N ILE A 600 13.97 -12.58 -13.30
CA ILE A 600 15.24 -12.45 -14.01
C ILE A 600 16.19 -11.68 -13.09
N ARG A 601 17.34 -12.27 -12.77
CA ARG A 601 18.39 -11.64 -11.97
C ARG A 601 19.55 -11.20 -12.85
N LEU A 602 20.04 -9.99 -12.58
CA LEU A 602 21.19 -9.41 -13.21
C LEU A 602 22.23 -9.08 -12.14
N ALA A 603 23.27 -9.91 -12.04
CA ALA A 603 24.35 -9.71 -11.08
C ALA A 603 25.54 -9.05 -11.79
N ARG A 604 25.93 -7.84 -11.34
CA ARG A 604 27.10 -7.14 -11.89
C ARG A 604 28.37 -7.94 -11.58
N MET A 605 29.16 -8.19 -12.59
CA MET A 605 30.45 -8.86 -12.45
C MET A 605 31.51 -7.84 -12.04
N ALA A 606 32.38 -8.24 -11.11
CA ALA A 606 33.61 -7.46 -10.87
C ALA A 606 34.45 -7.46 -12.15
N LEU A 607 35.04 -6.34 -12.48
CA LEU A 607 35.98 -6.20 -13.59
C LEU A 607 37.27 -6.97 -13.25
#